data_7891c729077484280736109dbe8bbffe
#
_entry.id   7891c729077484280736109dbe8bbffe
#
_cell.length_a   1.000
_cell.length_b   1.000
_cell.length_c   1.000
_cell.angle_alpha   90.00
_cell.angle_beta   90.00
_cell.angle_gamma   90.00
#
_symmetry.space_group_name_H-M   'P 1'
#
loop_
_entity.id
_entity.type
_entity.pdbx_description
1 polymer ?
#
loop_
_entity_poly.entity_id
_entity_poly.type
_entity_poly.pdbx_seq_one_letter_code
_entity_poly.pdbx_strand_id
1 'polypeptide(L)'
;MDIDGVGEKLIEPLMARELIHTPADLFKLDLTSLMRLERMGEKSVDNLLNAIEASQESSLDKVIFALGILNVGKKAGKILAEKYLNLSNFMNATLDELINLDDVGQITADSILDYLSEDNNIRFINDLIQIGMNPQYEVAEVNTNNIFAGKTVVLTGKLVELTRNEAKDYLEKNGAKVTGSVTSKTDLVIAGDKAGSKLVKAEQLGIQVINEEQFANMVREV
;
A
#
# COMPACT_ATOMS: atom_id res chain seq x y z
N MET A 1 -4.52 -3.85 6.81
CA MET A 1 -4.39 -5.25 6.39
C MET A 1 -5.70 -5.80 5.82
N ASP A 2 -6.82 -5.28 6.27
CA ASP A 2 -8.17 -5.64 5.74
C ASP A 2 -8.45 -7.16 5.82
N ILE A 3 -8.45 -7.68 7.05
CA ILE A 3 -8.68 -9.11 7.33
C ILE A 3 -10.19 -9.37 7.27
N ASP A 4 -10.65 -10.17 6.32
CA ASP A 4 -12.06 -10.48 6.16
C ASP A 4 -12.65 -11.15 7.42
N GLY A 5 -13.82 -10.70 7.84
CA GLY A 5 -14.47 -11.16 9.06
C GLY A 5 -13.94 -10.55 10.36
N VAL A 6 -12.84 -9.79 10.36
CA VAL A 6 -12.32 -9.08 11.54
C VAL A 6 -12.88 -7.67 11.58
N GLY A 7 -13.97 -7.48 12.27
CA GLY A 7 -14.61 -6.20 12.51
C GLY A 7 -14.94 -5.99 13.99
N GLU A 8 -15.50 -4.83 14.31
CA GLU A 8 -15.86 -4.42 15.68
C GLU A 8 -16.67 -5.50 16.43
N LYS A 9 -17.64 -6.11 15.74
CA LYS A 9 -18.51 -7.17 16.32
C LYS A 9 -17.77 -8.44 16.73
N LEU A 10 -16.57 -8.68 16.18
CA LEU A 10 -15.71 -9.80 16.58
C LEU A 10 -14.66 -9.33 17.61
N ILE A 11 -14.07 -8.17 17.42
CA ILE A 11 -13.02 -7.64 18.30
C ILE A 11 -13.55 -7.42 19.72
N GLU A 12 -14.73 -6.82 19.89
CA GLU A 12 -15.32 -6.59 21.21
C GLU A 12 -15.49 -7.87 22.06
N PRO A 13 -16.11 -8.97 21.55
CA PRO A 13 -16.17 -10.22 22.32
C PRO A 13 -14.83 -10.88 22.58
N LEU A 14 -13.85 -10.76 21.68
CA LEU A 14 -12.50 -11.30 21.89
C LEU A 14 -11.78 -10.56 23.02
N MET A 15 -11.86 -9.24 23.06
CA MET A 15 -11.30 -8.40 24.14
C MET A 15 -12.03 -8.65 25.46
N ALA A 16 -13.36 -8.70 25.46
CA ALA A 16 -14.17 -8.94 26.68
C ALA A 16 -13.88 -10.30 27.32
N ARG A 17 -13.38 -11.28 26.56
CA ARG A 17 -12.99 -12.60 27.05
C ARG A 17 -11.49 -12.76 27.21
N GLU A 18 -10.75 -11.66 27.12
CA GLU A 18 -9.29 -11.64 27.27
C GLU A 18 -8.55 -12.57 26.31
N LEU A 19 -9.15 -12.86 25.14
CA LEU A 19 -8.54 -13.70 24.09
C LEU A 19 -7.54 -12.91 23.27
N ILE A 20 -7.68 -11.59 23.20
CA ILE A 20 -6.76 -10.66 22.55
C ILE A 20 -6.57 -9.42 23.42
N HIS A 21 -5.34 -8.92 23.48
CA HIS A 21 -4.96 -7.64 24.12
C HIS A 21 -4.32 -6.70 23.12
N THR A 22 -3.68 -7.24 22.09
CA THR A 22 -3.04 -6.51 20.99
C THR A 22 -3.52 -7.07 19.65
N PRO A 23 -3.38 -6.33 18.56
CA PRO A 23 -3.69 -6.86 17.22
C PRO A 23 -2.85 -8.10 16.85
N ALA A 24 -1.64 -8.26 17.38
CA ALA A 24 -0.80 -9.43 17.15
C ALA A 24 -1.40 -10.72 17.73
N ASP A 25 -2.27 -10.61 18.75
CA ASP A 25 -2.90 -11.77 19.37
C ASP A 25 -3.95 -12.43 18.44
N LEU A 26 -4.43 -11.72 17.42
CA LEU A 26 -5.30 -12.30 16.38
C LEU A 26 -4.64 -13.51 15.72
N PHE A 27 -3.33 -13.47 15.54
CA PHE A 27 -2.55 -14.56 14.90
C PHE A 27 -2.27 -15.74 15.82
N LYS A 28 -2.63 -15.65 17.10
CA LYS A 28 -2.52 -16.72 18.11
C LYS A 28 -3.87 -17.41 18.36
N LEU A 29 -4.95 -16.93 17.75
CA LEU A 29 -6.28 -17.51 17.92
C LEU A 29 -6.35 -18.90 17.30
N ASP A 30 -7.05 -19.79 17.97
CA ASP A 30 -7.29 -21.16 17.53
C ASP A 30 -8.77 -21.47 17.40
N LEU A 31 -9.07 -22.62 16.74
CA LEU A 31 -10.43 -23.12 16.55
C LEU A 31 -11.18 -23.21 17.89
N THR A 32 -10.51 -23.72 18.94
CA THR A 32 -11.14 -24.00 20.24
C THR A 32 -11.58 -22.72 20.93
N SER A 33 -10.77 -21.67 20.89
CA SER A 33 -11.07 -20.36 21.47
C SER A 33 -12.24 -19.68 20.73
N LEU A 34 -12.22 -19.72 19.41
CA LEU A 34 -13.23 -19.08 18.56
C LEU A 34 -14.59 -19.79 18.61
N MET A 35 -14.61 -21.12 18.70
CA MET A 35 -15.84 -21.89 18.84
C MET A 35 -16.61 -21.61 20.15
N ARG A 36 -15.95 -21.00 21.15
CA ARG A 36 -16.61 -20.57 22.41
C ARG A 36 -17.34 -19.23 22.27
N LEU A 37 -17.15 -18.54 21.15
CA LEU A 37 -17.87 -17.29 20.89
C LEU A 37 -19.30 -17.59 20.43
N GLU A 38 -20.25 -16.77 20.92
CA GLU A 38 -21.63 -16.91 20.49
C GLU A 38 -21.79 -16.64 19.00
N ARG A 39 -22.63 -17.44 18.34
CA ARG A 39 -22.94 -17.32 16.90
C ARG A 39 -21.77 -17.60 15.94
N MET A 40 -20.69 -18.21 16.42
CA MET A 40 -19.58 -18.67 15.61
C MET A 40 -19.75 -20.18 15.33
N GLY A 41 -20.12 -20.52 14.10
CA GLY A 41 -20.13 -21.88 13.62
C GLY A 41 -18.77 -22.28 13.03
N GLU A 42 -18.49 -23.59 12.94
CA GLU A 42 -17.24 -24.17 12.45
C GLU A 42 -16.77 -23.53 11.14
N LYS A 43 -17.65 -23.45 10.13
CA LYS A 43 -17.35 -22.83 8.84
C LYS A 43 -16.94 -21.35 8.94
N SER A 44 -17.55 -20.61 9.87
CA SER A 44 -17.22 -19.19 10.07
C SER A 44 -15.87 -19.04 10.75
N VAL A 45 -15.53 -19.94 11.67
CA VAL A 45 -14.22 -19.99 12.35
C VAL A 45 -13.14 -20.36 11.34
N ASP A 46 -13.35 -21.38 10.51
CA ASP A 46 -12.39 -21.78 9.47
C ASP A 46 -12.12 -20.63 8.49
N ASN A 47 -13.17 -19.98 8.01
CA ASN A 47 -13.00 -18.82 7.12
C ASN A 47 -12.21 -17.67 7.79
N LEU A 48 -12.48 -17.39 9.06
CA LEU A 48 -11.78 -16.38 9.82
C LEU A 48 -10.30 -16.71 10.01
N LEU A 49 -9.99 -17.94 10.42
CA LEU A 49 -8.60 -18.41 10.60
C LEU A 49 -7.83 -18.34 9.28
N ASN A 50 -8.44 -18.79 8.18
CA ASN A 50 -7.84 -18.67 6.84
C ASN A 50 -7.60 -17.22 6.42
N ALA A 51 -8.52 -16.30 6.74
CA ALA A 51 -8.35 -14.88 6.45
C ALA A 51 -7.22 -14.25 7.29
N ILE A 52 -7.10 -14.64 8.56
CA ILE A 52 -6.01 -14.20 9.43
C ILE A 52 -4.67 -14.72 8.89
N GLU A 53 -4.57 -16.01 8.56
CA GLU A 53 -3.36 -16.61 7.99
C GLU A 53 -2.97 -15.94 6.67
N ALA A 54 -3.91 -15.79 5.75
CA ALA A 54 -3.66 -15.11 4.47
C ALA A 54 -3.18 -13.65 4.65
N SER A 55 -3.57 -12.99 5.74
CA SER A 55 -3.15 -11.62 6.01
C SER A 55 -1.67 -11.50 6.40
N GLN A 56 -1.00 -12.61 6.78
CA GLN A 56 0.43 -12.62 7.04
C GLN A 56 1.26 -12.35 5.78
N GLU A 57 0.71 -12.68 4.61
CA GLU A 57 1.31 -12.40 3.30
C GLU A 57 1.09 -10.94 2.83
N SER A 58 0.60 -10.06 3.72
CA SER A 58 0.38 -8.66 3.38
C SER A 58 1.70 -7.95 3.06
N SER A 59 1.70 -7.14 2.02
CA SER A 59 2.86 -6.32 1.64
C SER A 59 3.21 -5.30 2.73
N LEU A 60 4.48 -4.90 2.77
CA LEU A 60 5.02 -4.00 3.81
C LEU A 60 4.26 -2.66 3.90
N ASP A 61 3.86 -2.09 2.77
CA ASP A 61 3.09 -0.85 2.72
C ASP A 61 1.73 -0.98 3.42
N LYS A 62 1.06 -2.14 3.26
CA LYS A 62 -0.19 -2.44 3.95
C LYS A 62 0.02 -2.66 5.45
N VAL A 63 1.11 -3.30 5.82
CA VAL A 63 1.45 -3.50 7.25
C VAL A 63 1.75 -2.15 7.90
N ILE A 64 2.61 -1.30 7.32
CA ILE A 64 2.90 0.04 7.84
C ILE A 64 1.62 0.89 7.95
N PHE A 65 0.75 0.86 6.95
CA PHE A 65 -0.55 1.54 7.02
C PHE A 65 -1.42 1.00 8.17
N ALA A 66 -1.41 -0.32 8.39
CA ALA A 66 -2.20 -0.98 9.44
C ALA A 66 -1.68 -0.73 10.87
N LEU A 67 -0.43 -0.26 11.05
CA LEU A 67 0.07 0.20 12.35
C LEU A 67 -0.75 1.37 12.91
N GLY A 68 -1.52 2.08 12.07
CA GLY A 68 -2.40 3.15 12.51
C GLY A 68 -1.67 4.43 12.95
N ILE A 69 -0.46 4.64 12.46
CA ILE A 69 0.34 5.84 12.78
C ILE A 69 -0.39 7.08 12.27
N LEU A 70 -0.54 8.08 13.13
CA LEU A 70 -1.23 9.31 12.79
C LEU A 70 -0.56 9.98 11.56
N ASN A 71 -1.36 10.52 10.65
CA ASN A 71 -0.91 11.13 9.40
C ASN A 71 -0.22 10.19 8.38
N VAL A 72 -0.10 8.88 8.67
CA VAL A 72 0.41 7.89 7.73
C VAL A 72 -0.74 7.23 7.00
N GLY A 73 -1.05 7.72 5.78
CA GLY A 73 -2.03 7.11 4.88
C GLY A 73 -1.38 6.06 3.95
N LYS A 74 -2.18 5.45 3.07
CA LYS A 74 -1.71 4.44 2.10
C LYS A 74 -0.52 4.91 1.26
N LYS A 75 -0.52 6.20 0.82
CA LYS A 75 0.56 6.77 0.02
C LYS A 75 1.86 6.86 0.81
N ALA A 76 1.81 7.41 2.03
CA ALA A 76 2.97 7.47 2.90
C ALA A 76 3.47 6.06 3.28
N GLY A 77 2.55 5.12 3.56
CA GLY A 77 2.90 3.73 3.83
C GLY A 77 3.72 3.09 2.69
N LYS A 78 3.35 3.35 1.43
CA LYS A 78 4.11 2.87 0.26
C LYS A 78 5.52 3.49 0.21
N ILE A 79 5.64 4.81 0.38
CA ILE A 79 6.92 5.52 0.38
C ILE A 79 7.84 5.01 1.50
N LEU A 80 7.29 4.78 2.70
CA LEU A 80 8.02 4.22 3.83
C LEU A 80 8.47 2.78 3.55
N ALA A 81 7.62 1.96 2.93
CA ALA A 81 7.96 0.60 2.54
C ALA A 81 9.11 0.57 1.51
N GLU A 82 9.07 1.45 0.51
CA GLU A 82 10.14 1.62 -0.49
C GLU A 82 11.46 2.05 0.15
N LYS A 83 11.43 2.93 1.14
CA LYS A 83 12.62 3.44 1.83
C LYS A 83 13.24 2.41 2.75
N TYR A 84 12.42 1.77 3.61
CA TYR A 84 12.94 0.95 4.71
C TYR A 84 13.00 -0.55 4.39
N LEU A 85 12.28 -1.03 3.39
CA LEU A 85 12.30 -2.38 2.86
C LEU A 85 11.76 -3.48 3.78
N ASN A 86 11.76 -3.28 5.09
CA ASN A 86 11.19 -4.18 6.10
C ASN A 86 10.90 -3.43 7.41
N LEU A 87 10.14 -4.08 8.32
CA LEU A 87 9.78 -3.49 9.62
C LEU A 87 10.99 -3.23 10.52
N SER A 88 11.99 -4.09 10.50
CA SER A 88 13.19 -3.93 11.34
C SER A 88 13.97 -2.67 11.00
N ASN A 89 14.08 -2.35 9.71
CA ASN A 89 14.71 -1.10 9.26
C ASN A 89 13.81 0.10 9.58
N PHE A 90 12.48 -0.03 9.40
CA PHE A 90 11.52 1.04 9.71
C PHE A 90 11.58 1.46 11.18
N MET A 91 11.74 0.53 12.10
CA MET A 91 11.91 0.84 13.53
C MET A 91 13.13 1.72 13.85
N ASN A 92 14.12 1.79 12.95
CA ASN A 92 15.33 2.61 13.10
C ASN A 92 15.25 3.93 12.31
N ALA A 93 14.06 4.35 11.87
CA ALA A 93 13.87 5.57 11.11
C ALA A 93 14.34 6.80 11.89
N THR A 94 15.00 7.73 11.19
CA THR A 94 15.47 9.00 11.76
C THR A 94 14.70 10.18 11.18
N LEU A 95 14.67 11.30 11.91
CA LEU A 95 14.02 12.53 11.43
C LEU A 95 14.57 12.96 10.07
N ASP A 96 15.89 13.01 9.94
CA ASP A 96 16.56 13.46 8.72
C ASP A 96 16.20 12.58 7.50
N GLU A 97 16.06 11.27 7.70
CA GLU A 97 15.61 10.39 6.62
C GLU A 97 14.16 10.65 6.24
N LEU A 98 13.27 10.78 7.24
CA LEU A 98 11.84 10.92 7.03
C LEU A 98 11.48 12.21 6.30
N ILE A 99 12.05 13.36 6.71
CA ILE A 99 11.75 14.67 6.10
C ILE A 99 12.26 14.81 4.66
N ASN A 100 13.22 13.98 4.25
CA ASN A 100 13.73 13.95 2.88
C ASN A 100 12.89 13.06 1.93
N LEU A 101 11.85 12.39 2.44
CA LEU A 101 10.96 11.60 1.61
C LEU A 101 9.87 12.47 0.99
N ASP A 102 9.58 12.23 -0.29
CA ASP A 102 8.43 12.86 -0.96
C ASP A 102 7.14 12.57 -0.16
N ASP A 103 6.25 13.56 -0.03
CA ASP A 103 4.97 13.45 0.69
C ASP A 103 5.07 13.12 2.21
N VAL A 104 6.24 13.12 2.80
CA VAL A 104 6.45 13.02 4.26
C VAL A 104 6.92 14.39 4.77
N GLY A 105 5.97 15.20 5.25
CA GLY A 105 6.29 16.47 5.89
C GLY A 105 6.67 16.31 7.36
N GLN A 106 7.11 17.41 7.99
CA GLN A 106 7.50 17.45 9.41
C GLN A 106 6.46 16.81 10.32
N ILE A 107 5.17 17.14 10.17
CA ILE A 107 4.08 16.61 11.00
C ILE A 107 3.97 15.07 10.90
N THR A 108 4.13 14.52 9.71
CA THR A 108 4.10 13.07 9.51
C THR A 108 5.34 12.41 10.09
N ALA A 109 6.51 13.01 9.90
CA ALA A 109 7.77 12.53 10.46
C ALA A 109 7.72 12.51 12.00
N ASP A 110 7.24 13.57 12.62
CA ASP A 110 7.07 13.65 14.07
C ASP A 110 6.10 12.55 14.57
N SER A 111 4.96 12.36 13.90
CA SER A 111 4.00 11.29 14.25
C SER A 111 4.61 9.88 14.15
N ILE A 112 5.49 9.64 13.18
CA ILE A 112 6.20 8.36 13.04
C ILE A 112 7.18 8.17 14.20
N LEU A 113 7.98 9.19 14.51
CA LEU A 113 8.97 9.11 15.59
C LEU A 113 8.30 8.99 16.97
N ASP A 114 7.22 9.73 17.21
CA ASP A 114 6.41 9.58 18.42
C ASP A 114 5.90 8.15 18.57
N TYR A 115 5.35 7.57 17.50
CA TYR A 115 4.90 6.18 17.49
C TYR A 115 6.04 5.19 17.80
N LEU A 116 7.21 5.38 17.17
CA LEU A 116 8.38 4.52 17.36
C LEU A 116 9.11 4.77 18.70
N SER A 117 8.83 5.87 19.41
CA SER A 117 9.38 6.12 20.74
C SER A 117 8.65 5.36 21.87
N GLU A 118 7.43 4.87 21.60
CA GLU A 118 6.59 4.19 22.58
C GLU A 118 6.93 2.70 22.67
N ASP A 119 7.36 2.25 23.84
CA ASP A 119 7.75 0.84 24.10
C ASP A 119 6.68 -0.18 23.69
N ASN A 120 5.39 0.16 23.89
CA ASN A 120 4.29 -0.72 23.53
C ASN A 120 4.17 -0.91 22.02
N ASN A 121 4.42 0.14 21.24
CA ASN A 121 4.39 0.07 19.77
C ASN A 121 5.58 -0.72 19.23
N ILE A 122 6.77 -0.53 19.82
CA ILE A 122 7.96 -1.32 19.47
C ILE A 122 7.75 -2.80 19.80
N ARG A 123 7.15 -3.12 20.95
CA ARG A 123 6.80 -4.51 21.28
C ARG A 123 5.82 -5.08 20.28
N PHE A 124 4.77 -4.33 19.93
CA PHE A 124 3.80 -4.76 18.93
C PHE A 124 4.44 -5.06 17.55
N ILE A 125 5.33 -4.18 17.06
CA ILE A 125 6.07 -4.45 15.81
C ILE A 125 6.94 -5.71 15.94
N ASN A 126 7.63 -5.88 17.06
CA ASN A 126 8.44 -7.09 17.31
C ASN A 126 7.57 -8.35 17.36
N ASP A 127 6.39 -8.29 17.98
CA ASP A 127 5.44 -9.41 17.98
C ASP A 127 4.99 -9.77 16.55
N LEU A 128 4.73 -8.79 15.70
CA LEU A 128 4.42 -9.03 14.29
C LEU A 128 5.58 -9.74 13.58
N ILE A 129 6.82 -9.31 13.80
CA ILE A 129 8.01 -9.94 13.23
C ILE A 129 8.15 -11.39 13.72
N GLN A 130 7.93 -11.66 15.01
CA GLN A 130 8.03 -12.99 15.60
C GLN A 130 7.01 -14.00 15.06
N ILE A 131 5.81 -13.54 14.71
CA ILE A 131 4.79 -14.38 14.06
C ILE A 131 5.02 -14.57 12.55
N GLY A 132 6.16 -14.10 12.03
CA GLY A 132 6.53 -14.23 10.62
C GLY A 132 6.07 -13.07 9.73
N MET A 133 5.40 -12.04 10.29
CA MET A 133 4.95 -10.87 9.54
C MET A 133 6.05 -9.81 9.46
N ASN A 134 7.07 -10.07 8.68
CA ASN A 134 8.11 -9.11 8.33
C ASN A 134 8.31 -9.11 6.81
N PRO A 135 7.30 -8.65 6.05
CA PRO A 135 7.38 -8.67 4.60
C PRO A 135 8.57 -7.84 4.13
N GLN A 136 9.32 -8.41 3.18
CA GLN A 136 10.35 -7.66 2.47
C GLN A 136 9.68 -6.88 1.33
N TYR A 137 9.94 -5.59 1.25
CA TYR A 137 9.54 -4.81 0.10
C TYR A 137 10.50 -5.10 -1.04
N GLU A 138 10.02 -5.85 -2.01
CA GLU A 138 10.77 -6.02 -3.24
C GLU A 138 10.70 -4.69 -4.01
N VAL A 139 11.81 -4.00 -4.06
CA VAL A 139 11.96 -2.90 -5.03
C VAL A 139 11.84 -3.59 -6.40
N ALA A 140 10.70 -3.42 -7.05
CA ALA A 140 10.57 -3.89 -8.42
C ALA A 140 11.78 -3.35 -9.18
N GLU A 141 12.59 -4.24 -9.76
CA GLU A 141 13.69 -3.81 -10.63
C GLU A 141 13.07 -2.88 -11.66
N VAL A 142 13.33 -1.59 -11.50
CA VAL A 142 12.85 -0.61 -12.46
C VAL A 142 13.55 -0.97 -13.74
N ASN A 143 12.80 -1.50 -14.69
CA ASN A 143 13.35 -1.79 -16.02
C ASN A 143 13.77 -0.46 -16.65
N THR A 144 14.99 -0.06 -16.37
CA THR A 144 15.57 1.23 -16.82
C THR A 144 15.70 1.30 -18.34
N ASN A 145 15.59 0.17 -19.02
CA ASN A 145 15.55 0.10 -20.50
C ASN A 145 14.13 0.28 -21.06
N ASN A 146 13.12 0.46 -20.20
CA ASN A 146 11.75 0.70 -20.64
C ASN A 146 11.56 2.16 -21.06
N ILE A 147 10.73 2.36 -22.09
CA ILE A 147 10.42 3.69 -22.64
C ILE A 147 9.73 4.64 -21.63
N PHE A 148 9.18 4.11 -20.55
CA PHE A 148 8.51 4.87 -19.49
C PHE A 148 9.45 5.28 -18.35
N ALA A 149 10.65 4.71 -18.27
CA ALA A 149 11.59 4.97 -17.19
C ALA A 149 11.93 6.46 -17.06
N GLY A 150 11.78 7.01 -15.85
CA GLY A 150 12.03 8.42 -15.52
C GLY A 150 11.00 9.41 -16.04
N LYS A 151 9.96 8.98 -16.76
CA LYS A 151 8.92 9.87 -17.31
C LYS A 151 7.81 10.15 -16.30
N THR A 152 7.33 11.39 -16.30
CA THR A 152 6.08 11.79 -15.63
C THR A 152 4.91 11.57 -16.56
N VAL A 153 4.03 10.63 -16.22
CA VAL A 153 2.90 10.19 -17.05
C VAL A 153 1.56 10.59 -16.41
N VAL A 154 0.61 11.01 -17.24
CA VAL A 154 -0.77 11.29 -16.81
C VAL A 154 -1.74 10.38 -17.55
N LEU A 155 -2.60 9.69 -16.81
CA LEU A 155 -3.71 8.91 -17.35
C LEU A 155 -4.97 9.79 -17.39
N THR A 156 -5.66 9.84 -18.55
CA THR A 156 -6.92 10.59 -18.70
C THR A 156 -7.94 9.80 -19.52
N GLY A 157 -9.22 10.06 -19.30
CA GLY A 157 -10.28 9.28 -19.94
C GLY A 157 -10.53 7.92 -19.30
N LYS A 158 -11.40 7.12 -19.92
CA LYS A 158 -11.72 5.75 -19.49
C LYS A 158 -10.89 4.79 -20.35
N LEU A 159 -10.09 3.97 -19.69
CA LEU A 159 -9.39 2.86 -20.32
C LEU A 159 -10.34 1.65 -20.41
N VAL A 160 -10.28 0.89 -21.48
CA VAL A 160 -11.16 -0.25 -21.80
C VAL A 160 -10.44 -1.59 -21.59
N GLU A 161 -9.19 -1.69 -22.02
CA GLU A 161 -8.39 -2.93 -21.93
C GLU A 161 -7.76 -3.14 -20.55
N LEU A 162 -7.40 -2.04 -19.86
CA LEU A 162 -6.81 -2.05 -18.53
C LEU A 162 -7.63 -1.17 -17.59
N THR A 163 -7.77 -1.57 -16.36
CA THR A 163 -8.26 -0.63 -15.34
C THR A 163 -7.23 0.47 -15.11
N ARG A 164 -7.69 1.61 -14.62
CA ARG A 164 -6.79 2.75 -14.31
C ARG A 164 -5.70 2.36 -13.31
N ASN A 165 -6.02 1.48 -12.36
CA ASN A 165 -5.06 1.02 -11.35
C ASN A 165 -4.02 0.08 -11.99
N GLU A 166 -4.42 -0.87 -12.83
CA GLU A 166 -3.50 -1.76 -13.54
C GLU A 166 -2.56 -0.98 -14.45
N ALA A 167 -3.08 0.00 -15.21
CA ALA A 167 -2.25 0.87 -16.05
C ALA A 167 -1.26 1.70 -15.21
N LYS A 168 -1.69 2.21 -14.05
CA LYS A 168 -0.84 2.95 -13.13
C LYS A 168 0.26 2.04 -12.56
N ASP A 169 -0.11 0.87 -12.05
CA ASP A 169 0.82 -0.09 -11.47
C ASP A 169 1.86 -0.56 -12.49
N TYR A 170 1.43 -0.79 -13.74
CA TYR A 170 2.35 -1.12 -14.84
C TYR A 170 3.37 -0.01 -15.10
N LEU A 171 2.90 1.24 -15.22
CA LEU A 171 3.77 2.39 -15.48
C LEU A 171 4.76 2.61 -14.33
N GLU A 172 4.31 2.51 -13.08
CA GLU A 172 5.16 2.68 -11.89
C GLU A 172 6.19 1.56 -11.78
N LYS A 173 5.83 0.30 -12.06
CA LYS A 173 6.76 -0.83 -12.14
C LYS A 173 7.82 -0.66 -13.24
N ASN A 174 7.49 0.08 -14.30
CA ASN A 174 8.40 0.40 -15.39
C ASN A 174 9.08 1.78 -15.22
N GLY A 175 9.14 2.31 -14.00
CA GLY A 175 9.92 3.49 -13.65
C GLY A 175 9.29 4.83 -14.00
N ALA A 176 8.01 4.87 -14.38
CA ALA A 176 7.29 6.12 -14.59
C ALA A 176 6.75 6.69 -13.27
N LYS A 177 6.69 8.01 -13.16
CA LYS A 177 5.94 8.72 -12.11
C LYS A 177 4.55 9.06 -12.63
N VAL A 178 3.50 8.40 -12.10
CA VAL A 178 2.11 8.67 -12.52
C VAL A 178 1.50 9.78 -11.68
N THR A 179 1.02 10.84 -12.35
CA THR A 179 0.44 12.02 -11.67
C THR A 179 -1.01 12.28 -12.08
N GLY A 180 -1.74 12.98 -11.22
CA GLY A 180 -3.16 13.27 -11.43
C GLY A 180 -3.44 14.48 -12.31
N SER A 181 -2.46 15.34 -12.63
CA SER A 181 -2.65 16.59 -13.34
C SER A 181 -1.55 16.80 -14.39
N VAL A 182 -1.94 17.41 -15.52
CA VAL A 182 -1.00 17.78 -16.59
C VAL A 182 -0.33 19.10 -16.24
N THR A 183 1.00 19.13 -16.25
CA THR A 183 1.85 20.31 -16.00
C THR A 183 2.97 20.37 -17.03
N SER A 184 3.78 21.42 -17.02
CA SER A 184 4.98 21.55 -17.86
C SER A 184 6.05 20.48 -17.58
N LYS A 185 5.91 19.71 -16.48
CA LYS A 185 6.79 18.59 -16.11
C LYS A 185 6.24 17.24 -16.56
N THR A 186 5.10 17.22 -17.26
CA THR A 186 4.49 15.99 -17.78
C THR A 186 5.15 15.63 -19.11
N ASP A 187 5.67 14.41 -19.23
CA ASP A 187 6.37 13.93 -20.44
C ASP A 187 5.44 13.19 -21.39
N LEU A 188 4.41 12.54 -20.84
CA LEU A 188 3.50 11.70 -21.62
C LEU A 188 2.08 11.74 -21.05
N VAL A 189 1.09 11.79 -21.92
CA VAL A 189 -0.32 11.62 -21.56
C VAL A 189 -0.88 10.39 -22.28
N ILE A 190 -1.48 9.48 -21.53
CA ILE A 190 -2.20 8.33 -22.07
C ILE A 190 -3.68 8.64 -22.00
N ALA A 191 -4.30 8.72 -23.17
CA ALA A 191 -5.70 9.12 -23.35
C ALA A 191 -6.57 7.93 -23.73
N GLY A 192 -7.48 7.56 -22.83
CA GLY A 192 -8.59 6.65 -23.12
C GLY A 192 -9.83 7.39 -23.63
N ASP A 193 -10.93 6.67 -23.69
CA ASP A 193 -12.23 7.21 -24.15
C ASP A 193 -12.67 8.43 -23.33
N LYS A 194 -13.20 9.44 -24.03
CA LYS A 194 -13.71 10.69 -23.44
C LYS A 194 -12.67 11.42 -22.57
N ALA A 195 -11.42 11.40 -23.01
CA ALA A 195 -10.37 12.20 -22.40
C ALA A 195 -10.78 13.67 -22.45
N GLY A 196 -10.94 14.30 -21.28
CA GLY A 196 -11.48 15.64 -21.13
C GLY A 196 -10.41 16.73 -21.12
N SER A 197 -10.55 17.72 -20.22
CA SER A 197 -9.68 18.91 -20.13
C SER A 197 -8.17 18.62 -20.02
N LYS A 198 -7.78 17.46 -19.52
CA LYS A 198 -6.36 17.08 -19.42
C LYS A 198 -5.73 16.82 -20.78
N LEU A 199 -6.50 16.25 -21.76
CA LEU A 199 -6.04 16.05 -23.13
C LEU A 199 -5.80 17.42 -23.79
N VAL A 200 -6.78 18.32 -23.73
CA VAL A 200 -6.67 19.68 -24.28
C VAL A 200 -5.46 20.42 -23.71
N LYS A 201 -5.23 20.27 -22.40
CA LYS A 201 -4.09 20.91 -21.76
C LYS A 201 -2.75 20.30 -22.19
N ALA A 202 -2.69 18.99 -22.44
CA ALA A 202 -1.50 18.33 -22.96
C ALA A 202 -1.16 18.84 -24.37
N GLU A 203 -2.15 18.96 -25.24
CA GLU A 203 -2.00 19.50 -26.58
C GLU A 203 -1.52 20.96 -26.57
N GLN A 204 -2.09 21.81 -25.68
CA GLN A 204 -1.67 23.21 -25.51
C GLN A 204 -0.22 23.33 -25.05
N LEU A 205 0.27 22.38 -24.24
CA LEU A 205 1.64 22.36 -23.74
C LEU A 205 2.62 21.59 -24.66
N GLY A 206 2.15 21.05 -25.81
CA GLY A 206 2.96 20.29 -26.75
C GLY A 206 3.48 18.97 -26.17
N ILE A 207 2.77 18.41 -25.17
CA ILE A 207 3.13 17.15 -24.52
C ILE A 207 2.72 15.98 -25.42
N GLN A 208 3.57 14.98 -25.50
CA GLN A 208 3.26 13.76 -26.25
C GLN A 208 2.00 13.10 -25.69
N VAL A 209 1.05 12.77 -26.60
CA VAL A 209 -0.17 12.03 -26.25
C VAL A 209 -0.18 10.72 -27.03
N ILE A 210 -0.47 9.62 -26.35
CA ILE A 210 -0.75 8.33 -26.97
C ILE A 210 -2.15 7.86 -26.56
N ASN A 211 -2.80 7.10 -27.44
CA ASN A 211 -4.07 6.47 -27.11
C ASN A 211 -3.87 5.14 -26.37
N GLU A 212 -4.97 4.56 -25.88
CA GLU A 212 -4.94 3.29 -25.16
C GLU A 212 -4.40 2.14 -25.98
N GLU A 213 -4.74 2.05 -27.26
CA GLU A 213 -4.26 1.00 -28.17
C GLU A 213 -2.73 1.06 -28.33
N GLN A 214 -2.18 2.25 -28.52
CA GLN A 214 -0.73 2.44 -28.57
C GLN A 214 -0.07 2.05 -27.25
N PHE A 215 -0.68 2.41 -26.13
CA PHE A 215 -0.19 2.02 -24.80
C PHE A 215 -0.25 0.50 -24.62
N ALA A 216 -1.38 -0.15 -24.96
CA ALA A 216 -1.54 -1.59 -24.85
C ALA A 216 -0.53 -2.36 -25.73
N ASN A 217 -0.23 -1.87 -26.94
CA ASN A 217 0.81 -2.46 -27.78
C ASN A 217 2.19 -2.37 -27.12
N MET A 218 2.53 -1.22 -26.52
CA MET A 218 3.78 -1.04 -25.78
C MET A 218 3.89 -1.95 -24.56
N VAL A 219 2.75 -2.28 -23.91
CA VAL A 219 2.68 -3.21 -22.77
C VAL A 219 2.92 -4.67 -23.22
N ARG A 220 2.51 -5.03 -24.45
CA ARG A 220 2.62 -6.40 -24.98
C ARG A 220 3.99 -6.71 -25.60
N GLU A 221 4.77 -5.69 -25.98
CA GLU A 221 6.10 -5.83 -26.61
C GLU A 221 7.24 -5.97 -25.58
N VAL A 222 6.93 -5.94 -24.29
CA VAL A 222 7.87 -6.11 -23.17
C VAL A 222 7.60 -7.44 -22.47
#